data_d07e219aa2d79100fe1475924f3757c7
#
_entry.id   d07e219aa2d79100fe1475924f3757c7
#
_cell.length_a   1.000
_cell.length_b   1.000
_cell.length_c   1.000
_cell.angle_alpha   90.00
_cell.angle_beta   90.00
_cell.angle_gamma   90.00
#
_symmetry.space_group_name_H-M   'P 1'
#
loop_
_entity.id
_entity.type
_entity.pdbx_description
1 polymer ?
#
loop_
_entity_poly.entity_id
_entity_poly.type
_entity_poly.pdbx_seq_one_letter_code
_entity_poly.pdbx_strand_id
1 'polypeptide(L)'
;MSVIFRTVERPSDPRVENSPKKYFPQLVTLGQSVNLAFIAQKMQDRSSLSIGDIRSVVQNFVEKLKEQLLEGKTVNIAGLGVFMLAAKSKGSDKAEDITAKSVDSVRICFQANKELKIAKTATRAGEKLDLVSLDDYLKGLSNVPTGGGSDSGSGGDSGDGGLDENPLG
;
A
#
# COMPACT_ATOMS: atom_id res chain seq x y z
N MET A 1 8.65 -8.61 -2.91
CA MET A 1 7.80 -7.46 -3.37
C MET A 1 8.67 -6.23 -3.35
N SER A 2 8.70 -5.46 -4.43
CA SER A 2 9.58 -4.30 -4.54
C SER A 2 8.77 -3.01 -4.46
N VAL A 3 9.25 -2.06 -3.70
CA VAL A 3 8.70 -0.69 -3.64
C VAL A 3 9.58 0.18 -4.52
N ILE A 4 8.93 0.97 -5.36
CA ILE A 4 9.61 1.76 -6.38
C ILE A 4 9.84 3.17 -5.86
N PHE A 5 11.02 3.71 -6.14
CA PHE A 5 11.32 5.10 -5.87
C PHE A 5 11.83 5.82 -7.11
N ARG A 6 11.58 7.12 -7.20
CA ARG A 6 12.17 8.03 -8.18
C ARG A 6 13.05 9.05 -7.49
N THR A 7 14.02 9.56 -8.21
CA THR A 7 14.85 10.67 -7.76
C THR A 7 14.17 12.00 -8.07
N VAL A 8 14.04 12.87 -7.06
CA VAL A 8 13.42 14.19 -7.20
C VAL A 8 14.38 15.25 -6.69
N GLU A 9 14.58 16.28 -7.48
CA GLU A 9 15.35 17.45 -7.10
C GLU A 9 14.50 18.38 -6.22
N ARG A 10 15.01 18.74 -5.04
CA ARG A 10 14.34 19.66 -4.10
C ARG A 10 15.35 20.56 -3.41
N PRO A 11 14.96 21.76 -2.97
CA PRO A 11 15.78 22.58 -2.11
C PRO A 11 16.18 21.82 -0.84
N SER A 12 17.41 21.95 -0.40
CA SER A 12 17.93 21.29 0.81
C SER A 12 17.17 21.73 2.06
N ASP A 13 16.82 23.03 2.13
CA ASP A 13 15.94 23.59 3.16
C ASP A 13 14.84 24.42 2.48
N PRO A 14 13.57 23.97 2.55
CA PRO A 14 12.46 24.69 1.93
C PRO A 14 12.14 26.05 2.61
N ARG A 15 12.72 26.33 3.78
CA ARG A 15 12.52 27.58 4.52
C ARG A 15 13.49 28.67 4.10
N VAL A 16 14.56 28.30 3.42
CA VAL A 16 15.62 29.23 2.99
C VAL A 16 15.44 29.49 1.49
N GLU A 17 15.20 30.75 1.15
CA GLU A 17 15.15 31.22 -0.24
C GLU A 17 16.54 31.01 -0.88
N ASN A 18 16.62 30.41 -2.07
CA ASN A 18 17.85 30.03 -2.75
C ASN A 18 18.70 28.91 -2.08
N SER A 19 18.08 28.05 -1.28
CA SER A 19 18.74 26.87 -0.75
C SER A 19 19.27 25.97 -1.87
N PRO A 20 20.50 25.41 -1.75
CA PRO A 20 21.07 24.52 -2.75
C PRO A 20 20.15 23.31 -2.97
N LYS A 21 19.93 22.98 -4.21
CA LYS A 21 19.11 21.82 -4.60
C LYS A 21 19.88 20.53 -4.36
N LYS A 22 19.16 19.53 -3.85
CA LYS A 22 19.66 18.17 -3.63
C LYS A 22 18.68 17.15 -4.18
N TYR A 23 19.19 15.97 -4.50
CA TYR A 23 18.37 14.86 -4.98
C TYR A 23 17.92 13.98 -3.81
N PHE A 24 16.61 13.71 -3.77
CA PHE A 24 15.98 12.91 -2.73
C PHE A 24 15.22 11.74 -3.35
N PRO A 25 15.28 10.53 -2.74
CA PRO A 25 14.42 9.44 -3.16
C PRO A 25 12.98 9.71 -2.70
N GLN A 26 12.03 9.60 -3.63
CA GLN A 26 10.61 9.68 -3.36
C GLN A 26 9.94 8.37 -3.77
N LEU A 27 9.21 7.74 -2.84
CA LEU A 27 8.46 6.52 -3.14
C LEU A 27 7.35 6.82 -4.16
N VAL A 28 7.16 5.90 -5.08
CA VAL A 28 6.14 5.97 -6.13
C VAL A 28 5.13 4.86 -5.91
N THR A 29 3.86 5.22 -5.87
CA THR A 29 2.77 4.26 -5.80
C THR A 29 2.31 3.96 -7.23
N LEU A 30 2.67 2.81 -7.77
CA LEU A 30 2.28 2.37 -9.12
C LEU A 30 0.99 1.56 -9.15
N GLY A 31 0.55 1.07 -8.00
CA GLY A 31 -0.66 0.25 -7.90
C GLY A 31 -1.94 1.08 -7.75
N GLN A 32 -3.06 0.44 -8.07
CA GLN A 32 -4.37 1.00 -7.73
C GLN A 32 -4.58 0.98 -6.21
N SER A 33 -5.35 1.96 -5.70
CA SER A 33 -5.71 1.95 -4.28
C SER A 33 -6.59 0.74 -3.97
N VAL A 34 -6.22 0.04 -2.92
CA VAL A 34 -6.98 -1.12 -2.43
C VAL A 34 -8.09 -0.63 -1.51
N ASN A 35 -9.31 -1.03 -1.78
CA ASN A 35 -10.48 -0.70 -0.97
C ASN A 35 -10.84 -1.81 0.02
N LEU A 36 -11.76 -1.51 0.94
CA LEU A 36 -12.24 -2.48 1.93
C LEU A 36 -12.85 -3.73 1.29
N ALA A 37 -13.52 -3.60 0.13
CA ALA A 37 -14.13 -4.74 -0.55
C ALA A 37 -13.08 -5.78 -0.97
N PHE A 38 -11.95 -5.32 -1.52
CA PHE A 38 -10.85 -6.20 -1.91
C PHE A 38 -10.21 -6.87 -0.68
N ILE A 39 -10.02 -6.11 0.41
CA ILE A 39 -9.47 -6.66 1.67
C ILE A 39 -10.44 -7.71 2.24
N ALA A 40 -11.75 -7.42 2.27
CA ALA A 40 -12.77 -8.33 2.75
C ALA A 40 -12.81 -9.64 1.96
N GLN A 41 -12.64 -9.57 0.62
CA GLN A 41 -12.52 -10.75 -0.24
C GLN A 41 -11.33 -11.63 0.20
N LYS A 42 -10.16 -11.02 0.42
CA LYS A 42 -8.97 -11.74 0.87
C LYS A 42 -9.09 -12.30 2.29
N MET A 43 -9.85 -11.65 3.15
CA MET A 43 -10.17 -12.15 4.49
C MET A 43 -11.14 -13.34 4.43
N GLN A 44 -12.16 -13.29 3.56
CA GLN A 44 -13.07 -14.41 3.34
C GLN A 44 -12.32 -15.68 2.92
N ASP A 45 -11.32 -15.58 2.04
CA ASP A 45 -10.50 -16.71 1.58
C ASP A 45 -9.80 -17.46 2.74
N ARG A 46 -9.68 -16.83 3.91
CA ARG A 46 -8.97 -17.35 5.10
C ARG A 46 -9.85 -17.50 6.35
N SER A 47 -11.12 -17.17 6.24
CA SER A 47 -12.08 -17.22 7.36
C SER A 47 -13.41 -17.80 6.89
N SER A 48 -14.23 -18.24 7.84
CA SER A 48 -15.61 -18.68 7.58
C SER A 48 -16.63 -17.54 7.48
N LEU A 49 -16.16 -16.28 7.54
CA LEU A 49 -17.02 -15.11 7.51
C LEU A 49 -17.39 -14.73 6.07
N SER A 50 -18.64 -14.28 5.87
CA SER A 50 -19.03 -13.69 4.61
C SER A 50 -18.43 -12.29 4.42
N ILE A 51 -18.33 -11.80 3.17
CA ILE A 51 -17.89 -10.43 2.87
C ILE A 51 -18.77 -9.40 3.61
N GLY A 52 -20.08 -9.69 3.72
CA GLY A 52 -21.03 -8.84 4.42
C GLY A 52 -20.72 -8.73 5.91
N ASP A 53 -20.42 -9.85 6.56
CA ASP A 53 -20.06 -9.88 7.98
C ASP A 53 -18.76 -9.12 8.24
N ILE A 54 -17.75 -9.34 7.40
CA ILE A 54 -16.46 -8.64 7.51
C ILE A 54 -16.66 -7.12 7.39
N ARG A 55 -17.45 -6.67 6.40
CA ARG A 55 -17.76 -5.25 6.23
C ARG A 55 -18.47 -4.66 7.46
N SER A 56 -19.48 -5.38 7.98
CA SER A 56 -20.23 -4.95 9.16
C SER A 56 -19.33 -4.84 10.39
N VAL A 57 -18.46 -5.81 10.61
CA VAL A 57 -17.50 -5.80 11.73
C VAL A 57 -16.55 -4.61 11.62
N VAL A 58 -15.98 -4.35 10.43
CA VAL A 58 -15.06 -3.22 10.24
C VAL A 58 -15.79 -1.87 10.41
N GLN A 59 -17.01 -1.76 9.92
CA GLN A 59 -17.80 -0.53 10.08
C GLN A 59 -18.12 -0.27 11.55
N ASN A 60 -18.62 -1.26 12.28
CA ASN A 60 -18.88 -1.16 13.72
C ASN A 60 -17.61 -0.82 14.51
N PHE A 61 -16.48 -1.42 14.11
CA PHE A 61 -15.19 -1.11 14.71
C PHE A 61 -14.83 0.38 14.55
N VAL A 62 -14.97 0.95 13.34
CA VAL A 62 -14.68 2.36 13.06
C VAL A 62 -15.61 3.29 13.87
N GLU A 63 -16.89 2.95 13.98
CA GLU A 63 -17.87 3.71 14.77
C GLU A 63 -17.50 3.71 16.25
N LYS A 64 -17.19 2.54 16.82
CA LYS A 64 -16.79 2.43 18.23
C LYS A 64 -15.44 3.07 18.52
N LEU A 65 -14.50 3.00 17.60
CA LEU A 65 -13.23 3.71 17.69
C LEU A 65 -13.47 5.23 17.79
N LYS A 66 -14.31 5.77 16.91
CA LYS A 66 -14.66 7.20 16.91
C LYS A 66 -15.35 7.62 18.22
N GLU A 67 -16.28 6.81 18.72
CA GLU A 67 -16.98 7.05 19.98
C GLU A 67 -16.00 7.19 21.14
N GLN A 68 -15.06 6.23 21.29
CA GLN A 68 -14.07 6.28 22.37
C GLN A 68 -13.10 7.47 22.25
N LEU A 69 -12.73 7.85 21.02
CA LEU A 69 -11.91 9.04 20.81
C LEU A 69 -12.65 10.33 21.17
N LEU A 70 -13.96 10.43 20.88
CA LEU A 70 -14.77 11.59 21.25
C LEU A 70 -14.96 11.73 22.77
N GLU A 71 -14.86 10.64 23.53
CA GLU A 71 -14.82 10.65 24.99
C GLU A 71 -13.46 11.11 25.56
N GLY A 72 -12.50 11.49 24.68
CA GLY A 72 -11.17 11.94 25.09
C GLY A 72 -10.20 10.80 25.42
N LYS A 73 -10.54 9.55 25.11
CA LYS A 73 -9.70 8.39 25.34
C LYS A 73 -8.74 8.14 24.20
N THR A 74 -7.63 7.46 24.48
CA THR A 74 -6.76 6.86 23.46
C THR A 74 -7.16 5.42 23.26
N VAL A 75 -7.13 4.93 22.00
CA VAL A 75 -7.48 3.55 21.68
C VAL A 75 -6.23 2.82 21.18
N ASN A 76 -5.77 1.86 21.97
CA ASN A 76 -4.63 1.02 21.64
C ASN A 76 -5.14 -0.33 21.12
N ILE A 77 -4.71 -0.69 19.91
CA ILE A 77 -5.04 -1.96 19.25
C ILE A 77 -3.74 -2.74 19.07
N ALA A 78 -3.67 -3.89 19.74
CA ALA A 78 -2.52 -4.78 19.64
C ALA A 78 -2.26 -5.17 18.17
N GLY A 79 -0.99 -5.15 17.76
CA GLY A 79 -0.58 -5.43 16.38
C GLY A 79 -0.80 -4.28 15.39
N LEU A 80 -1.70 -3.31 15.69
CA LEU A 80 -1.98 -2.18 14.79
C LEU A 80 -1.31 -0.90 15.28
N GLY A 81 -1.71 -0.39 16.43
CA GLY A 81 -1.18 0.87 16.95
C GLY A 81 -2.16 1.63 17.83
N VAL A 82 -1.81 2.87 18.12
CA VAL A 82 -2.56 3.76 19.01
C VAL A 82 -3.21 4.88 18.21
N PHE A 83 -4.50 5.06 18.40
CA PHE A 83 -5.27 6.19 17.90
C PHE A 83 -5.48 7.21 19.03
N MET A 84 -5.28 8.48 18.72
CA MET A 84 -5.45 9.58 19.67
C MET A 84 -5.94 10.84 18.97
N LEU A 85 -6.57 11.74 19.70
CA LEU A 85 -6.90 13.07 19.21
C LEU A 85 -5.72 14.01 19.41
N ALA A 86 -5.46 14.85 18.42
CA ALA A 86 -4.52 15.97 18.52
C ALA A 86 -5.20 17.25 18.08
N ALA A 87 -5.05 18.30 18.86
CA ALA A 87 -5.57 19.63 18.57
C ALA A 87 -4.52 20.47 17.85
N LYS A 88 -4.95 21.30 16.92
CA LYS A 88 -4.18 22.42 16.38
C LYS A 88 -4.78 23.70 16.96
N SER A 89 -3.94 24.52 17.58
CA SER A 89 -4.36 25.77 18.17
C SER A 89 -3.35 26.87 17.89
N LYS A 90 -3.80 28.12 18.04
CA LYS A 90 -2.93 29.29 18.11
C LYS A 90 -2.49 29.47 19.56
N GLY A 91 -1.20 29.76 19.77
CA GLY A 91 -0.67 30.13 21.05
C GLY A 91 -1.14 31.53 21.47
N SER A 92 -1.20 31.78 22.79
CA SER A 92 -1.38 33.11 23.38
C SER A 92 -0.26 33.37 24.38
N ASP A 93 0.07 34.64 24.60
CA ASP A 93 1.10 35.05 25.56
C ASP A 93 0.63 34.85 27.03
N LYS A 94 -0.67 34.79 27.24
CA LYS A 94 -1.27 34.58 28.56
C LYS A 94 -2.09 33.31 28.59
N ALA A 95 -1.94 32.53 29.65
CA ALA A 95 -2.69 31.29 29.85
C ALA A 95 -4.24 31.54 30.00
N GLU A 96 -4.63 32.68 30.53
CA GLU A 96 -6.00 33.09 30.76
C GLU A 96 -6.79 33.32 29.46
N ASP A 97 -6.09 33.64 28.35
CA ASP A 97 -6.68 33.87 27.04
C ASP A 97 -7.00 32.55 26.29
N ILE A 98 -6.49 31.42 26.80
CA ILE A 98 -6.70 30.10 26.15
C ILE A 98 -8.09 29.58 26.53
N THR A 99 -8.95 29.47 25.55
CA THR A 99 -10.32 28.94 25.68
C THR A 99 -10.52 27.81 24.65
N ALA A 100 -11.65 27.11 24.74
CA ALA A 100 -12.02 26.09 23.73
C ALA A 100 -12.06 26.66 22.29
N LYS A 101 -12.29 27.96 22.13
CA LYS A 101 -12.28 28.66 20.84
C LYS A 101 -10.88 28.86 20.29
N SER A 102 -9.84 28.73 21.11
CA SER A 102 -8.43 28.81 20.67
C SER A 102 -7.98 27.54 19.92
N VAL A 103 -8.79 26.47 19.95
CA VAL A 103 -8.57 25.27 19.18
C VAL A 103 -9.12 25.46 17.76
N ASP A 104 -8.23 25.57 16.78
CA ASP A 104 -8.61 25.77 15.37
C ASP A 104 -9.19 24.49 14.76
N SER A 105 -8.59 23.33 15.05
CA SER A 105 -9.04 22.05 14.52
C SER A 105 -8.58 20.87 15.38
N VAL A 106 -9.33 19.79 15.33
CA VAL A 106 -8.99 18.52 15.95
C VAL A 106 -8.80 17.46 14.86
N ARG A 107 -7.78 16.64 14.99
CA ARG A 107 -7.46 15.57 14.05
C ARG A 107 -7.21 14.27 14.79
N ILE A 108 -7.49 13.17 14.13
CA ILE A 108 -7.08 11.84 14.60
C ILE A 108 -5.62 11.61 14.19
N CYS A 109 -4.79 11.29 15.18
CA CYS A 109 -3.42 10.86 14.99
C CYS A 109 -3.35 9.34 15.18
N PHE A 110 -2.59 8.68 14.33
CA PHE A 110 -2.31 7.24 14.42
C PHE A 110 -0.81 7.03 14.59
N GLN A 111 -0.44 6.25 15.60
CA GLN A 111 0.92 5.82 15.85
C GLN A 111 1.02 4.31 15.69
N ALA A 112 1.67 3.86 14.62
CA ALA A 112 1.85 2.44 14.33
C ALA A 112 2.65 1.73 15.42
N ASN A 113 2.22 0.52 15.79
CA ASN A 113 2.94 -0.38 16.67
C ASN A 113 4.22 -0.90 15.99
N LYS A 114 5.15 -1.46 16.78
CA LYS A 114 6.40 -2.04 16.26
C LYS A 114 6.12 -3.14 15.22
N GLU A 115 5.10 -3.94 15.43
CA GLU A 115 4.68 -5.04 14.56
C GLU A 115 4.21 -4.56 13.17
N LEU A 116 3.59 -3.38 13.09
CA LEU A 116 3.13 -2.79 11.84
C LEU A 116 4.24 -1.98 11.14
N LYS A 117 5.32 -1.62 11.84
CA LYS A 117 6.41 -0.85 11.24
C LYS A 117 7.22 -1.72 10.30
N ILE A 118 7.33 -1.27 9.05
CA ILE A 118 8.18 -1.90 8.04
C ILE A 118 9.62 -1.47 8.28
N ALA A 119 10.50 -2.44 8.55
CA ALA A 119 11.92 -2.18 8.70
C ALA A 119 12.64 -2.44 7.37
N LYS A 120 13.45 -1.48 6.91
CA LYS A 120 14.28 -1.64 5.70
C LYS A 120 15.26 -2.82 5.80
N THR A 121 15.69 -3.14 7.02
CA THR A 121 16.70 -4.17 7.34
C THR A 121 16.09 -5.42 7.99
N ALA A 122 14.81 -5.70 7.72
CA ALA A 122 14.18 -6.91 8.27
C ALA A 122 14.89 -8.17 7.78
N THR A 123 15.22 -9.06 8.72
CA THR A 123 15.92 -10.33 8.44
C THR A 123 14.99 -11.42 7.93
N ARG A 124 13.68 -11.30 8.15
CA ARG A 124 12.70 -12.26 7.65
C ARG A 124 12.38 -12.00 6.18
N ALA A 125 12.45 -13.02 5.36
CA ALA A 125 12.25 -12.92 3.91
C ALA A 125 10.89 -12.31 3.50
N GLY A 126 9.84 -12.49 4.31
CA GLY A 126 8.50 -11.92 4.05
C GLY A 126 8.35 -10.44 4.42
N GLU A 127 9.25 -9.89 5.25
CA GLU A 127 9.19 -8.53 5.77
C GLU A 127 10.25 -7.61 5.14
N LYS A 128 11.16 -8.17 4.31
CA LYS A 128 12.21 -7.40 3.67
C LYS A 128 11.63 -6.46 2.62
N LEU A 129 11.93 -5.18 2.77
CA LEU A 129 11.57 -4.15 1.82
C LEU A 129 12.66 -4.04 0.73
N ASP A 130 12.36 -4.48 -0.48
CA ASP A 130 13.22 -4.27 -1.63
C ASP A 130 12.86 -2.94 -2.29
N LEU A 131 13.86 -2.06 -2.41
CA LEU A 131 13.73 -0.76 -3.05
C LEU A 131 14.37 -0.81 -4.43
N VAL A 132 13.59 -0.51 -5.47
CA VAL A 132 14.06 -0.50 -6.87
C VAL A 132 13.87 0.90 -7.43
N SER A 133 14.85 1.41 -8.19
CA SER A 133 14.68 2.68 -8.88
C SER A 133 13.63 2.55 -9.99
N LEU A 134 12.91 3.64 -10.27
CA LEU A 134 11.92 3.66 -11.35
C LEU A 134 12.57 3.34 -12.71
N ASP A 135 13.78 3.84 -12.92
CA ASP A 135 14.52 3.61 -14.17
C ASP A 135 14.90 2.13 -14.36
N ASP A 136 15.34 1.46 -13.29
CA ASP A 136 15.67 0.03 -13.34
C ASP A 136 14.42 -0.83 -13.49
N TYR A 137 13.33 -0.43 -12.85
CA TYR A 137 12.03 -1.08 -13.00
C TYR A 137 11.53 -1.01 -14.45
N LEU A 138 11.61 0.16 -15.09
CA LEU A 138 11.21 0.35 -16.49
C LEU A 138 12.11 -0.41 -17.45
N LYS A 139 13.43 -0.46 -17.21
CA LYS A 139 14.38 -1.29 -18.00
C LYS A 139 14.04 -2.78 -17.88
N GLY A 140 13.67 -3.23 -16.68
CA GLY A 140 13.21 -4.60 -16.47
C GLY A 140 11.96 -4.96 -17.26
N LEU A 141 11.01 -4.02 -17.40
CA LEU A 141 9.80 -4.21 -18.21
C LEU A 141 10.08 -4.22 -19.71
N SER A 142 11.05 -3.43 -20.20
CA SER A 142 11.41 -3.39 -21.62
C SER A 142 12.21 -4.62 -22.07
N ASN A 143 12.81 -5.35 -21.14
CA ASN A 143 13.53 -6.59 -21.41
C ASN A 143 12.67 -7.87 -21.30
N VAL A 144 11.35 -7.74 -21.08
CA VAL A 144 10.45 -8.90 -21.23
C VAL A 144 10.33 -9.20 -22.71
N PRO A 145 10.80 -10.37 -23.21
CA PRO A 145 10.63 -10.74 -24.61
C PRO A 145 9.11 -10.83 -24.86
N THR A 146 8.61 -9.90 -25.64
CA THR A 146 7.29 -10.02 -26.26
C THR A 146 7.36 -11.24 -27.16
N GLY A 147 6.88 -12.37 -26.69
CA GLY A 147 6.66 -13.56 -27.50
C GLY A 147 5.61 -13.24 -28.57
N GLY A 148 6.05 -12.56 -29.62
CA GLY A 148 5.33 -12.43 -30.86
C GLY A 148 5.49 -13.72 -31.62
N GLY A 149 4.53 -14.61 -31.53
CA GLY A 149 4.36 -15.70 -32.48
C GLY A 149 4.09 -15.12 -33.85
N SER A 150 5.09 -15.05 -34.67
CA SER A 150 4.96 -15.01 -36.13
C SER A 150 5.05 -16.44 -36.64
N ASP A 151 3.91 -17.07 -36.74
CA ASP A 151 3.67 -18.21 -37.57
C ASP A 151 3.69 -17.73 -39.03
N SER A 152 4.78 -17.97 -39.74
CA SER A 152 4.84 -17.90 -41.18
C SER A 152 4.95 -19.32 -41.68
N GLY A 153 3.81 -19.83 -42.17
CA GLY A 153 3.71 -21.06 -42.87
C GLY A 153 4.52 -21.08 -44.18
N SER A 154 5.09 -22.21 -44.48
CA SER A 154 5.37 -22.64 -45.82
C SER A 154 5.45 -24.17 -45.79
N GLY A 155 4.54 -24.83 -46.30
CA GLY A 155 4.33 -25.55 -47.51
C GLY A 155 5.18 -26.76 -47.72
N GLY A 156 4.54 -27.86 -48.10
CA GLY A 156 5.18 -28.98 -48.85
C GLY A 156 4.96 -30.34 -48.17
N ASP A 157 3.94 -30.99 -48.56
CA ASP A 157 3.82 -32.05 -49.58
C ASP A 157 4.12 -33.48 -49.09
N SER A 158 3.13 -34.33 -49.43
CA SER A 158 3.18 -35.72 -49.82
C SER A 158 3.49 -36.84 -48.82
N GLY A 159 2.56 -37.80 -48.80
CA GLY A 159 2.93 -39.21 -48.79
C GLY A 159 2.13 -40.06 -47.82
N ASP A 160 0.99 -40.52 -48.30
CA ASP A 160 0.57 -41.91 -48.53
C ASP A 160 0.66 -42.93 -47.37
N GLY A 161 -0.45 -43.57 -47.17
CA GLY A 161 -0.53 -45.01 -47.00
C GLY A 161 -0.63 -45.54 -45.58
N GLY A 162 -1.78 -46.16 -45.32
CA GLY A 162 -1.84 -47.28 -44.39
C GLY A 162 -3.01 -47.30 -43.46
N LEU A 163 -4.11 -47.80 -43.97
CA LEU A 163 -5.19 -48.42 -43.22
C LEU A 163 -4.65 -49.60 -42.43
N ASP A 164 -5.06 -49.77 -41.16
CA ASP A 164 -5.52 -51.08 -40.68
C ASP A 164 -6.03 -50.95 -39.24
N GLU A 165 -7.28 -51.18 -39.14
CA GLU A 165 -8.03 -52.15 -38.34
C GLU A 165 -7.88 -52.17 -36.84
N ASN A 166 -8.99 -51.79 -36.25
CA ASN A 166 -9.43 -52.21 -34.90
C ASN A 166 -9.65 -53.75 -34.90
N PRO A 167 -9.36 -54.50 -33.81
CA PRO A 167 -10.46 -55.01 -33.06
C PRO A 167 -10.29 -55.06 -31.53
N LEU A 168 -11.40 -54.69 -30.87
CA LEU A 168 -12.00 -55.29 -29.68
C LEU A 168 -11.13 -56.17 -28.76
N GLY A 169 -11.15 -55.80 -27.49
CA GLY A 169 -10.73 -56.57 -26.33
C GLY A 169 -10.93 -55.76 -25.07
#